data_345fca72dd536ef5ad32d6aac293524e
#
_entry.id   345fca72dd536ef5ad32d6aac293524e
#
_cell.length_a   1.000
_cell.length_b   1.000
_cell.length_c   1.000
_cell.angle_alpha   90.00
_cell.angle_beta   90.00
_cell.angle_gamma   90.00
#
_symmetry.space_group_name_H-M   'P 1'
#
loop_
_entity.id
_entity.type
_entity.pdbx_description
1 polymer ?
#
loop_
_entity_poly.entity_id
_entity_poly.type
_entity_poly.pdbx_seq_one_letter_code
_entity_poly.pdbx_strand_id
1 'polypeptide(L)'
;MGRVILLYGIETVPGGSEERNWPSRLEAIWDEQKQPFAAYSWQWSGLFWKYAVGVFTWIPWYRRKINQSVIDNLNAFDSFLEGVTGKQEVFSIVAHSYAGTLVQAALEQGMHFYRIILIATTMDENFDWSKYSSQFQEVLVYWSDADNICGQSTYGQQGLVGPKKSHPCVLARYLPNMKHFDWIKPVSLKLFSKEWADFLK
;
A
#
# COMPACT_ATOMS: atom_id res chain seq x y z
N MET A 1 -4.63 21.90 -0.72
CA MET A 1 -4.30 20.97 -1.81
C MET A 1 -4.03 19.62 -1.17
N GLY A 2 -4.75 18.56 -1.55
CA GLY A 2 -4.57 17.24 -0.97
C GLY A 2 -3.17 16.69 -1.23
N ARG A 3 -2.67 15.83 -0.35
CA ARG A 3 -1.40 15.14 -0.51
C ARG A 3 -1.62 13.64 -0.56
N VAL A 4 -0.93 12.96 -1.46
CA VAL A 4 -1.02 11.52 -1.66
C VAL A 4 0.37 10.91 -1.53
N ILE A 5 0.52 9.91 -0.69
CA ILE A 5 1.76 9.15 -0.55
C ILE A 5 1.63 7.83 -1.29
N LEU A 6 2.58 7.56 -2.18
CA LEU A 6 2.67 6.34 -2.95
C LEU A 6 3.69 5.40 -2.32
N LEU A 7 3.25 4.29 -1.75
CA LEU A 7 4.10 3.32 -1.08
C LEU A 7 4.51 2.19 -2.01
N TYR A 8 5.81 2.08 -2.23
CA TYR A 8 6.39 0.95 -2.95
C TYR A 8 6.19 -0.37 -2.20
N GLY A 9 5.91 -1.43 -2.96
CA GLY A 9 6.09 -2.80 -2.47
C GLY A 9 7.58 -3.18 -2.40
N ILE A 10 7.89 -4.36 -1.88
CA ILE A 10 9.27 -4.81 -1.64
C ILE A 10 10.11 -4.88 -2.92
N GLU A 11 9.54 -5.29 -4.04
CA GLU A 11 10.27 -5.47 -5.30
C GLU A 11 10.27 -4.25 -6.21
N THR A 12 9.63 -3.18 -5.79
CA THR A 12 9.52 -1.96 -6.56
C THR A 12 10.55 -0.95 -6.06
N VAL A 13 11.70 -0.85 -6.73
CA VAL A 13 12.81 0.03 -6.34
C VAL A 13 12.89 1.23 -7.28
N PRO A 14 13.12 2.46 -6.79
CA PRO A 14 13.47 3.59 -7.64
C PRO A 14 14.73 3.26 -8.46
N GLY A 15 14.68 3.52 -9.77
CA GLY A 15 15.80 3.18 -10.66
C GLY A 15 15.90 1.71 -11.06
N GLY A 16 14.97 0.85 -10.63
CA GLY A 16 14.78 -0.49 -11.16
C GLY A 16 14.27 -0.48 -12.60
N SER A 17 14.02 -1.68 -13.18
CA SER A 17 13.42 -1.77 -14.51
C SER A 17 12.20 -0.87 -14.60
N GLU A 18 11.94 -0.33 -15.77
CA GLU A 18 10.81 0.60 -15.99
C GLU A 18 9.46 0.11 -15.42
N GLU A 19 9.23 -1.20 -15.37
CA GLU A 19 8.01 -1.79 -14.81
C GLU A 19 7.91 -1.68 -13.29
N ARG A 20 9.02 -1.48 -12.58
CA ARG A 20 9.05 -1.46 -11.11
C ARG A 20 8.94 -0.06 -10.51
N ASN A 21 9.03 0.97 -11.32
CA ASN A 21 8.92 2.37 -10.89
C ASN A 21 7.48 2.91 -11.06
N TRP A 22 6.49 2.15 -10.62
CA TRP A 22 5.08 2.50 -10.77
C TRP A 22 4.68 3.83 -10.08
N PRO A 23 5.20 4.22 -8.90
CA PRO A 23 4.79 5.48 -8.30
C PRO A 23 5.17 6.69 -9.15
N SER A 24 6.42 6.78 -9.62
CA SER A 24 6.82 7.92 -10.48
C SER A 24 6.04 7.98 -11.80
N ARG A 25 5.60 6.82 -12.30
CA ARG A 25 4.71 6.79 -13.49
C ARG A 25 3.32 7.28 -13.18
N LEU A 26 2.77 6.87 -12.04
CA LEU A 26 1.46 7.33 -11.60
C LEU A 26 1.49 8.83 -11.32
N GLU A 27 2.55 9.34 -10.69
CA GLU A 27 2.81 10.77 -10.53
C GLU A 27 2.76 11.47 -11.90
N ALA A 28 3.52 11.02 -12.89
CA ALA A 28 3.54 11.61 -14.23
C ALA A 28 2.16 11.59 -14.90
N ILE A 29 1.41 10.48 -14.79
CA ILE A 29 0.05 10.38 -15.33
C ILE A 29 -0.87 11.40 -14.67
N TRP A 30 -0.80 11.55 -13.34
CA TRP A 30 -1.63 12.50 -12.61
C TRP A 30 -1.25 13.96 -12.88
N ASP A 31 0.04 14.25 -13.08
CA ASP A 31 0.51 15.57 -13.52
C ASP A 31 -0.03 15.94 -14.90
N GLU A 32 0.05 15.00 -15.88
CA GLU A 32 -0.55 15.18 -17.19
C GLU A 32 -2.07 15.41 -17.12
N GLN A 33 -2.74 14.71 -16.22
CA GLN A 33 -4.18 14.84 -15.97
C GLN A 33 -4.54 16.07 -15.12
N LYS A 34 -3.56 16.85 -14.67
CA LYS A 34 -3.74 18.04 -13.81
C LYS A 34 -4.56 17.76 -12.55
N GLN A 35 -4.27 16.66 -11.87
CA GLN A 35 -4.99 16.31 -10.65
C GLN A 35 -4.74 17.35 -9.52
N PRO A 36 -5.73 17.61 -8.65
CA PRO A 36 -5.67 18.70 -7.66
C PRO A 36 -4.89 18.34 -6.37
N PHE A 37 -3.99 17.37 -6.44
CA PHE A 37 -3.18 16.95 -5.29
C PHE A 37 -1.70 16.78 -5.70
N ALA A 38 -0.80 16.86 -4.72
CA ALA A 38 0.60 16.52 -4.89
C ALA A 38 0.81 15.05 -4.50
N ALA A 39 1.47 14.27 -5.36
CA ALA A 39 1.86 12.90 -5.07
C ALA A 39 3.35 12.83 -4.67
N TYR A 40 3.69 11.95 -3.73
CA TYR A 40 5.04 11.73 -3.24
C TYR A 40 5.31 10.23 -3.14
N SER A 41 6.40 9.77 -3.71
CA SER A 41 6.82 8.38 -3.59
C SER A 41 7.65 8.16 -2.32
N TRP A 42 7.37 7.09 -1.59
CA TRP A 42 8.20 6.65 -0.48
C TRP A 42 8.58 5.18 -0.61
N GLN A 43 9.86 4.91 -0.42
CA GLN A 43 10.42 3.57 -0.57
C GLN A 43 10.94 3.02 0.75
N TRP A 44 10.69 1.73 0.97
CA TRP A 44 11.27 0.96 2.05
C TRP A 44 12.80 0.85 1.94
N SER A 45 13.49 0.87 3.07
CA SER A 45 14.93 0.67 3.09
C SER A 45 15.33 -0.72 2.59
N GLY A 46 16.42 -0.82 1.82
CA GLY A 46 16.84 -2.04 1.12
C GLY A 46 17.22 -3.26 2.00
N LEU A 47 17.29 -3.12 3.34
CA LEU A 47 17.47 -4.24 4.26
C LEU A 47 16.28 -5.22 4.26
N PHE A 48 15.12 -4.73 3.88
CA PHE A 48 13.88 -5.49 3.87
C PHE A 48 13.91 -6.65 2.86
N TRP A 49 14.62 -6.49 1.75
CA TRP A 49 14.76 -7.51 0.71
C TRP A 49 15.24 -8.86 1.23
N LYS A 50 16.21 -8.85 2.13
CA LYS A 50 16.79 -10.08 2.67
C LYS A 50 15.83 -10.85 3.58
N TYR A 51 14.78 -10.23 4.06
CA TYR A 51 13.88 -10.77 5.07
C TYR A 51 12.48 -11.10 4.55
N ALA A 52 12.07 -10.54 3.43
CA ALA A 52 10.70 -10.68 2.91
C ALA A 52 10.49 -11.86 1.99
N VAL A 53 11.54 -12.52 1.52
CA VAL A 53 11.41 -13.70 0.66
C VAL A 53 10.97 -14.90 1.52
N GLY A 54 9.72 -15.08 1.54
CA GLY A 54 8.77 -15.97 2.15
C GLY A 54 9.15 -17.37 2.66
N VAL A 55 10.33 -17.90 2.38
CA VAL A 55 10.66 -19.27 2.76
C VAL A 55 11.04 -19.41 4.24
N PHE A 56 11.37 -18.33 4.94
CA PHE A 56 11.86 -18.37 6.32
C PHE A 56 10.98 -17.70 7.37
N THR A 57 9.80 -17.25 7.01
CA THR A 57 8.89 -16.55 7.95
C THR A 57 8.31 -17.46 9.04
N TRP A 58 8.40 -18.76 8.88
CA TRP A 58 8.06 -19.75 9.89
C TRP A 58 9.12 -19.87 11.01
N ILE A 59 10.34 -19.33 10.83
CA ILE A 59 11.40 -19.33 11.83
C ILE A 59 11.17 -18.16 12.81
N PRO A 60 10.98 -18.39 14.13
CA PRO A 60 10.58 -17.34 15.08
C PRO A 60 11.50 -16.13 15.16
N TRP A 61 12.83 -16.33 15.05
CA TRP A 61 13.77 -15.21 15.11
C TRP A 61 13.73 -14.35 13.84
N TYR A 62 13.41 -14.95 12.69
CA TYR A 62 13.26 -14.27 11.43
C TYR A 62 12.03 -13.38 11.44
N ARG A 63 10.93 -13.90 11.99
CA ARG A 63 9.69 -13.16 12.21
C ARG A 63 9.89 -11.95 13.12
N ARG A 64 10.71 -12.10 14.19
CA ARG A 64 11.07 -10.95 15.05
C ARG A 64 11.85 -9.88 14.27
N LYS A 65 12.80 -10.26 13.42
CA LYS A 65 13.57 -9.32 12.60
C LYS A 65 12.70 -8.59 11.58
N ILE A 66 11.72 -9.27 10.99
CA ILE A 66 10.78 -8.64 10.07
C ILE A 66 9.90 -7.65 10.82
N ASN A 67 9.35 -8.04 11.97
CA ASN A 67 8.54 -7.13 12.79
C ASN A 67 9.34 -5.90 13.21
N GLN A 68 10.60 -6.07 13.61
CA GLN A 68 11.48 -4.92 13.91
C GLN A 68 11.70 -4.05 12.68
N SER A 69 11.94 -4.64 11.52
CA SER A 69 12.07 -3.88 10.26
C SER A 69 10.80 -3.12 9.91
N VAL A 70 9.61 -3.66 10.18
CA VAL A 70 8.34 -2.93 10.00
C VAL A 70 8.30 -1.73 10.93
N ILE A 71 8.68 -1.88 12.19
CA ILE A 71 8.72 -0.77 13.16
C ILE A 71 9.74 0.29 12.74
N ASP A 72 10.95 -0.11 12.34
CA ASP A 72 12.00 0.81 11.90
C ASP A 72 11.57 1.60 10.65
N ASN A 73 10.91 0.94 9.70
CA ASN A 73 10.36 1.59 8.51
C ASN A 73 9.17 2.49 8.86
N LEU A 74 8.35 2.12 9.83
CA LEU A 74 7.25 2.95 10.28
C LEU A 74 7.75 4.26 10.90
N ASN A 75 8.79 4.20 11.75
CA ASN A 75 9.42 5.39 12.30
C ASN A 75 10.06 6.28 11.22
N ALA A 76 10.72 5.66 10.23
CA ALA A 76 11.27 6.39 9.10
C ALA A 76 10.17 7.01 8.23
N PHE A 77 9.05 6.33 8.07
CA PHE A 77 7.88 6.82 7.37
C PHE A 77 7.23 8.00 8.09
N ASP A 78 7.07 7.92 9.40
CA ASP A 78 6.56 9.01 10.23
C ASP A 78 7.42 10.27 10.10
N SER A 79 8.75 10.11 10.18
CA SER A 79 9.70 11.21 9.97
C SER A 79 9.62 11.80 8.55
N PHE A 80 9.44 10.95 7.54
CA PHE A 80 9.22 11.39 6.16
C PHE A 80 7.94 12.22 6.03
N LEU A 81 6.85 11.74 6.65
CA LEU A 81 5.57 12.45 6.64
C LEU A 81 5.66 13.80 7.34
N GLU A 82 6.32 13.88 8.49
CA GLU A 82 6.56 15.16 9.18
C GLU A 82 7.31 16.15 8.27
N GLY A 83 8.29 15.68 7.49
CA GLY A 83 9.02 16.50 6.52
C GLY A 83 8.21 16.99 5.33
N VAL A 84 7.27 16.16 4.84
CA VAL A 84 6.48 16.44 3.63
C VAL A 84 5.19 17.19 3.94
N THR A 85 4.51 16.82 5.04
CA THR A 85 3.16 17.30 5.32
C THR A 85 3.08 18.33 6.45
N GLY A 86 4.10 18.37 7.33
CA GLY A 86 3.98 19.04 8.62
C GLY A 86 3.06 18.28 9.58
N LYS A 87 3.12 18.59 10.87
CA LYS A 87 2.51 17.81 11.97
C LYS A 87 0.97 17.72 11.99
N GLN A 88 0.24 18.37 11.09
CA GLN A 88 -1.22 18.49 11.18
C GLN A 88 -2.00 18.16 9.90
N GLU A 89 -1.35 17.77 8.80
CA GLU A 89 -2.08 17.46 7.58
C GLU A 89 -2.37 15.96 7.44
N VAL A 90 -3.65 15.64 7.31
CA VAL A 90 -4.11 14.30 6.95
C VAL A 90 -3.87 14.10 5.45
N PHE A 91 -3.21 13.03 5.06
CA PHE A 91 -2.88 12.69 3.67
C PHE A 91 -3.57 11.39 3.26
N SER A 92 -3.67 11.19 1.95
CA SER A 92 -4.13 9.92 1.38
C SER A 92 -2.94 9.03 1.03
N ILE A 93 -3.20 7.72 0.97
CA ILE A 93 -2.15 6.73 0.71
C ILE A 93 -2.56 5.76 -0.39
N VAL A 94 -1.63 5.40 -1.26
CA VAL A 94 -1.77 4.31 -2.23
C VAL A 94 -0.67 3.30 -1.95
N ALA A 95 -1.04 2.10 -1.59
CA ALA A 95 -0.12 1.05 -1.19
C ALA A 95 -0.27 -0.20 -2.07
N HIS A 96 0.85 -0.72 -2.57
CA HIS A 96 0.90 -1.95 -3.33
C HIS A 96 1.68 -3.04 -2.60
N SER A 97 1.21 -4.28 -2.69
CA SER A 97 1.95 -5.44 -2.19
C SER A 97 2.16 -5.36 -0.67
N TYR A 98 3.38 -5.57 -0.24
CA TYR A 98 3.77 -5.56 1.18
C TYR A 98 3.56 -4.19 1.88
N ALA A 99 3.45 -3.11 1.13
CA ALA A 99 3.12 -1.81 1.72
C ALA A 99 1.78 -1.81 2.47
N GLY A 100 0.86 -2.73 2.16
CA GLY A 100 -0.35 -2.93 2.95
C GLY A 100 -0.09 -3.32 4.40
N THR A 101 0.95 -4.13 4.66
CA THR A 101 1.36 -4.47 6.04
C THR A 101 1.85 -3.22 6.80
N LEU A 102 2.52 -2.29 6.11
CA LEU A 102 2.90 -1.01 6.71
C LEU A 102 1.68 -0.16 7.04
N VAL A 103 0.70 -0.08 6.13
CA VAL A 103 -0.56 0.66 6.37
C VAL A 103 -1.30 0.07 7.57
N GLN A 104 -1.35 -1.27 7.68
CA GLN A 104 -1.93 -1.93 8.85
C GLN A 104 -1.21 -1.52 10.13
N ALA A 105 0.11 -1.62 10.17
CA ALA A 105 0.91 -1.24 11.33
C ALA A 105 0.75 0.25 11.69
N ALA A 106 0.65 1.13 10.69
CA ALA A 106 0.42 2.55 10.88
C ALA A 106 -0.94 2.83 11.55
N LEU A 107 -2.01 2.16 11.10
CA LEU A 107 -3.33 2.24 11.73
C LEU A 107 -3.30 1.70 13.17
N GLU A 108 -2.64 0.57 13.40
CA GLU A 108 -2.48 -0.02 14.75
C GLU A 108 -1.70 0.89 15.71
N GLN A 109 -0.86 1.79 15.19
CA GLN A 109 -0.12 2.81 15.93
C GLN A 109 -0.86 4.15 16.07
N GLY A 110 -2.08 4.25 15.59
CA GLY A 110 -2.90 5.45 15.71
C GLY A 110 -2.68 6.50 14.62
N MET A 111 -1.98 6.18 13.53
CA MET A 111 -1.83 7.11 12.40
C MET A 111 -3.16 7.36 11.69
N HIS A 112 -3.35 8.57 11.19
CA HIS A 112 -4.56 9.00 10.50
C HIS A 112 -4.30 9.22 9.02
N PHE A 113 -5.23 8.75 8.19
CA PHE A 113 -5.23 8.93 6.74
C PHE A 113 -6.55 9.56 6.29
N TYR A 114 -6.52 10.34 5.21
CA TYR A 114 -7.76 10.81 4.62
C TYR A 114 -8.45 9.66 3.87
N ARG A 115 -7.77 9.11 2.85
CA ARG A 115 -8.24 7.95 2.07
C ARG A 115 -7.12 6.97 1.82
N ILE A 116 -7.46 5.70 1.70
CA ILE A 116 -6.49 4.62 1.54
C ILE A 116 -6.87 3.81 0.29
N ILE A 117 -5.92 3.59 -0.61
CA ILE A 117 -6.03 2.62 -1.71
C ILE A 117 -5.03 1.50 -1.46
N LEU A 118 -5.54 0.27 -1.39
CA LEU A 118 -4.75 -0.95 -1.22
C LEU A 118 -4.83 -1.79 -2.49
N ILE A 119 -3.69 -2.13 -3.07
CA ILE A 119 -3.61 -2.83 -4.35
C ILE A 119 -2.79 -4.10 -4.16
N ALA A 120 -3.40 -5.27 -4.31
CA ALA A 120 -2.73 -6.56 -4.20
C ALA A 120 -1.86 -6.66 -2.93
N THR A 121 -2.43 -6.34 -1.77
CA THR A 121 -1.68 -6.18 -0.52
C THR A 121 -1.59 -7.45 0.32
N THR A 122 -0.50 -7.57 1.08
CA THR A 122 -0.30 -8.63 2.09
C THR A 122 -0.89 -8.29 3.45
N MET A 123 -1.79 -7.34 3.52
CA MET A 123 -2.53 -7.00 4.74
C MET A 123 -3.37 -8.19 5.21
N ASP A 124 -3.62 -8.32 6.52
CA ASP A 124 -4.48 -9.35 7.08
C ASP A 124 -5.90 -9.23 6.51
N GLU A 125 -6.38 -10.29 5.87
CA GLU A 125 -7.72 -10.35 5.31
C GLU A 125 -8.82 -10.30 6.38
N ASN A 126 -8.49 -10.60 7.63
CA ASN A 126 -9.40 -10.52 8.78
C ASN A 126 -9.25 -9.21 9.57
N PHE A 127 -8.48 -8.23 9.06
CA PHE A 127 -8.28 -6.95 9.71
C PHE A 127 -9.62 -6.28 10.04
N ASP A 128 -9.77 -5.86 11.29
CA ASP A 128 -11.02 -5.31 11.79
C ASP A 128 -11.06 -3.79 11.60
N TRP A 129 -11.49 -3.38 10.42
CA TRP A 129 -11.60 -1.97 10.03
C TRP A 129 -12.43 -1.12 11.00
N SER A 130 -13.41 -1.72 11.69
CA SER A 130 -14.27 -0.99 12.62
C SER A 130 -13.50 -0.39 13.80
N LYS A 131 -12.42 -1.05 14.23
CA LYS A 131 -11.56 -0.58 15.34
C LYS A 131 -10.80 0.70 15.01
N TYR A 132 -10.58 0.97 13.72
CA TYR A 132 -9.75 2.06 13.22
C TYR A 132 -10.55 3.07 12.40
N SER A 133 -11.89 2.98 12.40
CA SER A 133 -12.77 3.78 11.54
C SER A 133 -12.69 5.29 11.78
N SER A 134 -12.20 5.73 12.95
CA SER A 134 -11.92 7.14 13.23
C SER A 134 -10.62 7.65 12.60
N GLN A 135 -9.77 6.76 12.07
CA GLN A 135 -8.45 7.09 11.54
C GLN A 135 -8.42 7.24 10.01
N PHE A 136 -9.53 6.97 9.33
CA PHE A 136 -9.64 7.14 7.88
C PHE A 136 -11.08 7.49 7.49
N GLN A 137 -11.25 8.11 6.31
CA GLN A 137 -12.57 8.39 5.76
C GLN A 137 -13.08 7.20 4.94
N GLU A 138 -12.30 6.73 3.98
CA GLU A 138 -12.65 5.63 3.08
C GLU A 138 -11.43 4.79 2.70
N VAL A 139 -11.67 3.51 2.43
CA VAL A 139 -10.65 2.56 1.93
C VAL A 139 -11.14 1.91 0.66
N LEU A 140 -10.30 1.85 -0.36
CA LEU A 140 -10.55 1.14 -1.61
C LEU A 140 -9.54 -0.02 -1.72
N VAL A 141 -10.03 -1.25 -1.77
CA VAL A 141 -9.20 -2.46 -1.80
C VAL A 141 -9.37 -3.16 -3.14
N TYR A 142 -8.28 -3.29 -3.89
CA TYR A 142 -8.21 -4.10 -5.10
C TYR A 142 -7.59 -5.46 -4.82
N TRP A 143 -8.24 -6.51 -5.25
CA TRP A 143 -7.80 -7.89 -5.05
C TRP A 143 -8.15 -8.81 -6.22
N SER A 144 -7.44 -9.94 -6.33
CA SER A 144 -7.63 -10.93 -7.38
C SER A 144 -7.26 -12.33 -6.89
N ASP A 145 -8.07 -13.31 -7.24
CA ASP A 145 -7.82 -14.74 -6.98
C ASP A 145 -6.62 -15.30 -7.77
N ALA A 146 -6.10 -14.56 -8.73
CA ALA A 146 -4.88 -14.90 -9.46
C ALA A 146 -3.58 -14.37 -8.81
N ASP A 147 -3.67 -13.67 -7.67
CA ASP A 147 -2.50 -13.14 -6.95
C ASP A 147 -1.82 -14.21 -6.09
N ASN A 148 -0.99 -15.02 -6.73
CA ASN A 148 -0.25 -16.09 -6.06
C ASN A 148 0.86 -15.58 -5.13
N ILE A 149 1.31 -14.35 -5.23
CA ILE A 149 2.34 -13.77 -4.34
C ILE A 149 1.71 -13.45 -2.99
N CYS A 150 0.55 -12.79 -2.97
CA CYS A 150 -0.19 -12.59 -1.72
C CYS A 150 -0.60 -13.91 -1.07
N GLY A 151 -0.90 -14.95 -1.87
CA GLY A 151 -1.21 -16.29 -1.37
C GLY A 151 -0.08 -16.98 -0.61
N GLN A 152 1.17 -16.58 -0.83
CA GLN A 152 2.36 -17.08 -0.10
C GLN A 152 2.72 -16.23 1.11
N SER A 153 2.02 -15.13 1.34
CA SER A 153 2.30 -14.23 2.45
C SER A 153 1.90 -14.85 3.80
N THR A 154 2.75 -14.71 4.79
CA THR A 154 2.46 -15.08 6.20
C THR A 154 1.91 -13.91 7.01
N TYR A 155 1.84 -12.72 6.44
CA TYR A 155 1.29 -11.52 7.07
C TYR A 155 -0.20 -11.37 6.83
N GLY A 156 -0.66 -11.77 5.66
CA GLY A 156 -2.06 -11.74 5.27
C GLY A 156 -2.20 -11.94 3.77
N GLN A 157 -3.40 -12.23 3.36
CA GLN A 157 -3.74 -12.60 1.98
C GLN A 157 -4.83 -11.71 1.38
N GLN A 158 -4.98 -10.49 1.87
CA GLN A 158 -6.04 -9.58 1.41
C GLN A 158 -6.01 -9.35 -0.11
N GLY A 159 -4.83 -9.29 -0.72
CA GLY A 159 -4.67 -9.15 -2.16
C GLY A 159 -5.13 -10.38 -2.97
N LEU A 160 -5.21 -11.56 -2.33
CA LEU A 160 -5.68 -12.80 -2.95
C LEU A 160 -7.18 -13.05 -2.71
N VAL A 161 -7.67 -12.84 -1.49
CA VAL A 161 -9.02 -13.23 -1.07
C VAL A 161 -9.94 -12.06 -0.75
N GLY A 162 -9.43 -10.85 -0.81
CA GLY A 162 -10.13 -9.64 -0.38
C GLY A 162 -10.28 -9.50 1.13
N PRO A 163 -10.85 -8.39 1.60
CA PRO A 163 -11.16 -8.19 3.01
C PRO A 163 -12.33 -9.07 3.43
N LYS A 164 -12.14 -9.91 4.45
CA LYS A 164 -13.18 -10.81 4.98
C LYS A 164 -14.15 -10.12 5.93
N LYS A 165 -13.72 -9.02 6.57
CA LYS A 165 -14.58 -8.20 7.41
C LYS A 165 -15.06 -6.99 6.63
N SER A 166 -16.35 -6.90 6.41
CA SER A 166 -16.98 -5.76 5.77
C SER A 166 -17.06 -4.56 6.71
N HIS A 167 -16.92 -3.36 6.14
CA HIS A 167 -17.17 -2.09 6.84
C HIS A 167 -17.74 -1.09 5.82
N PRO A 168 -18.70 -0.21 6.18
CA PRO A 168 -19.32 0.72 5.21
C PRO A 168 -18.32 1.61 4.47
N CYS A 169 -17.22 1.98 5.12
CA CYS A 169 -16.17 2.80 4.52
C CYS A 169 -15.08 2.00 3.78
N VAL A 170 -15.26 0.68 3.59
CA VAL A 170 -14.31 -0.18 2.88
C VAL A 170 -14.95 -0.73 1.61
N LEU A 171 -14.51 -0.24 0.48
CA LEU A 171 -14.96 -0.64 -0.85
C LEU A 171 -14.00 -1.69 -1.41
N ALA A 172 -14.47 -2.92 -1.62
CA ALA A 172 -13.67 -3.98 -2.22
C ALA A 172 -13.96 -4.09 -3.73
N ARG A 173 -12.90 -4.16 -4.54
CA ARG A 173 -12.93 -4.33 -5.99
C ARG A 173 -12.24 -5.63 -6.36
N TYR A 174 -13.04 -6.64 -6.70
CA TYR A 174 -12.53 -7.88 -7.27
C TYR A 174 -12.29 -7.73 -8.77
N LEU A 175 -11.08 -8.06 -9.23
CA LEU A 175 -10.75 -8.12 -10.65
C LEU A 175 -10.14 -9.49 -10.97
N PRO A 176 -10.84 -10.35 -11.71
CA PRO A 176 -10.36 -11.69 -12.00
C PRO A 176 -9.09 -11.67 -12.87
N ASN A 177 -8.25 -12.70 -12.71
CA ASN A 177 -7.05 -12.94 -13.52
C ASN A 177 -5.94 -11.88 -13.42
N MET A 178 -6.02 -10.91 -12.51
CA MET A 178 -4.95 -9.95 -12.25
C MET A 178 -3.86 -10.57 -11.38
N LYS A 179 -2.69 -10.82 -11.95
CA LYS A 179 -1.50 -11.26 -11.19
C LYS A 179 -0.91 -10.11 -10.40
N HIS A 180 -0.09 -10.42 -9.41
CA HIS A 180 0.45 -9.45 -8.45
C HIS A 180 1.04 -8.18 -9.07
N PHE A 181 1.82 -8.30 -10.14
CA PHE A 181 2.45 -7.14 -10.81
C PHE A 181 1.64 -6.57 -11.97
N ASP A 182 0.52 -7.19 -12.35
CA ASP A 182 -0.29 -6.67 -13.46
C ASP A 182 -0.92 -5.32 -13.10
N TRP A 183 -1.20 -5.07 -11.82
CA TRP A 183 -1.77 -3.83 -11.31
C TRP A 183 -0.90 -2.60 -11.56
N ILE A 184 0.42 -2.77 -11.50
CA ILE A 184 1.41 -1.69 -11.61
C ILE A 184 2.04 -1.57 -13.00
N LYS A 185 1.58 -2.36 -13.97
CA LYS A 185 1.98 -2.21 -15.38
C LYS A 185 1.47 -0.87 -15.96
N PRO A 186 2.19 -0.28 -16.92
CA PRO A 186 1.79 1.01 -17.52
C PRO A 186 0.34 1.05 -18.01
N VAL A 187 -0.13 -0.05 -18.61
CA VAL A 187 -1.51 -0.17 -19.10
C VAL A 187 -2.52 -0.09 -17.97
N SER A 188 -2.28 -0.82 -16.87
CA SER A 188 -3.16 -0.84 -15.70
C SER A 188 -3.15 0.50 -14.97
N LEU A 189 -1.96 1.09 -14.78
CA LEU A 189 -1.84 2.43 -14.17
C LEU A 189 -2.65 3.46 -14.96
N LYS A 190 -2.54 3.45 -16.30
CA LYS A 190 -3.30 4.35 -17.16
C LYS A 190 -4.81 4.11 -17.08
N LEU A 191 -5.23 2.83 -16.96
CA LEU A 191 -6.63 2.44 -16.82
C LEU A 191 -7.22 2.91 -15.48
N PHE A 192 -6.52 2.68 -14.37
CA PHE A 192 -7.03 2.94 -13.03
C PHE A 192 -6.74 4.36 -12.51
N SER A 193 -5.77 5.08 -13.11
CA SER A 193 -5.32 6.39 -12.61
C SER A 193 -6.45 7.39 -12.38
N LYS A 194 -7.46 7.40 -13.27
CA LYS A 194 -8.61 8.29 -13.13
C LYS A 194 -9.51 7.89 -11.97
N GLU A 195 -9.86 6.60 -11.83
CA GLU A 195 -10.68 6.09 -10.71
C GLU A 195 -9.98 6.37 -9.37
N TRP A 196 -8.69 6.11 -9.30
CA TRP A 196 -7.91 6.38 -8.09
C TRP A 196 -7.86 7.88 -7.76
N ALA A 197 -7.63 8.72 -8.77
CA ALA A 197 -7.63 10.15 -8.57
C ALA A 197 -9.01 10.68 -8.10
N ASP A 198 -10.09 10.19 -8.69
CA ASP A 198 -11.45 10.58 -8.30
C ASP A 198 -11.79 10.10 -6.87
N PHE A 199 -11.30 8.92 -6.47
CA PHE A 199 -11.44 8.43 -5.10
C PHE A 199 -10.61 9.26 -4.10
N LEU A 200 -9.45 9.80 -4.47
CA LEU A 200 -8.53 10.51 -3.57
C LEU A 200 -8.86 12.01 -3.39
N LYS A 201 -9.82 12.56 -4.14
CA LYS A 201 -10.32 13.94 -4.00
C LYS A 201 -11.21 14.12 -2.78
#